data_2bb5d650239e32ad14c0159147aa4978
#
_entry.id   2bb5d650239e32ad14c0159147aa4978
#
_cell.length_a   1.000
_cell.length_b   1.000
_cell.length_c   1.000
_cell.angle_alpha   90.00
_cell.angle_beta   90.00
_cell.angle_gamma   90.00
#
_symmetry.space_group_name_H-M   'P 1'
#
loop_
_entity.id
_entity.type
_entity.pdbx_description
1 polymer ?
#
loop_
_entity_poly.entity_id
_entity_poly.type
_entity_poly.pdbx_seq_one_letter_code
_entity_poly.pdbx_strand_id
1 'polypeptide(L)'
;MYLIVTRAFPPELGGMQSLMWGLTKEMSKNFMIKVFADYQENHKEFDNKENFSIERVGGIKFLRKIRKAQLINEFLKENKVEGIIADHWKSLELIKTDKKKYCLIHGKEINHPLGSSLNKRVTKVLKNVE
;
A
#
# COMPACT_ATOMS: atom_id res chain seq x y z
N MET A 1 -9.51 -3.45 11.76
CA MET A 1 -8.12 -3.50 11.25
C MET A 1 -8.02 -2.69 9.97
N TYR A 2 -6.92 -1.95 9.79
CA TYR A 2 -6.61 -1.29 8.51
C TYR A 2 -5.38 -1.92 7.84
N LEU A 3 -5.36 -1.92 6.51
CA LEU A 3 -4.19 -2.31 5.73
C LEU A 3 -3.49 -1.08 5.18
N ILE A 4 -2.17 -1.07 5.31
CA ILE A 4 -1.29 -0.10 4.65
C ILE A 4 -0.59 -0.81 3.50
N VAL A 5 -0.77 -0.32 2.28
CA VAL A 5 -0.19 -0.93 1.08
C VAL A 5 0.76 0.06 0.43
N THR A 6 2.03 -0.23 0.52
CA THR A 6 3.07 0.71 0.07
C THR A 6 4.18 0.01 -0.71
N ARG A 7 4.88 0.77 -1.54
CA ARG A 7 6.14 0.35 -2.16
C ARG A 7 7.33 0.87 -1.37
N ALA A 8 7.15 2.01 -0.73
CA ALA A 8 8.20 2.73 -0.02
C ALA A 8 7.93 2.72 1.49
N PHE A 9 8.72 1.94 2.24
CA PHE A 9 8.62 1.84 3.70
C PHE A 9 10.02 1.68 4.29
N PRO A 10 10.31 2.21 5.50
CA PRO A 10 11.63 2.00 6.10
C PRO A 10 12.04 0.52 6.15
N PRO A 11 13.36 0.20 6.25
CA PRO A 11 14.46 1.04 6.74
C PRO A 11 15.09 1.97 5.71
N GLU A 12 14.79 1.86 4.42
CA GLU A 12 15.27 2.83 3.44
C GLU A 12 14.75 4.23 3.78
N LEU A 13 15.62 5.23 3.67
CA LEU A 13 15.28 6.61 3.99
C LEU A 13 14.70 7.33 2.77
N GLY A 14 13.68 8.12 3.00
CA GLY A 14 13.04 8.95 1.98
C GLY A 14 11.75 9.58 2.48
N GLY A 15 11.29 10.60 1.78
CA GLY A 15 10.09 11.34 2.18
C GLY A 15 8.83 10.48 2.22
N MET A 16 8.64 9.60 1.23
CA MET A 16 7.49 8.68 1.18
C MET A 16 7.59 7.61 2.27
N GLN A 17 8.77 7.05 2.50
CA GLN A 17 9.02 6.08 3.55
C GLN A 17 8.66 6.65 4.92
N SER A 18 9.17 7.85 5.21
CA SER A 18 8.88 8.56 6.46
C SER A 18 7.41 8.90 6.63
N LEU A 19 6.75 9.34 5.55
CA LEU A 19 5.33 9.66 5.56
C LEU A 19 4.47 8.43 5.85
N MET A 20 4.70 7.33 5.12
CA MET A 20 3.94 6.10 5.29
C MET A 20 4.18 5.46 6.66
N TRP A 21 5.41 5.50 7.14
CA TRP A 21 5.74 5.03 8.49
C TRP A 21 5.09 5.89 9.58
N GLY A 22 5.21 7.22 9.48
CA GLY A 22 4.61 8.14 10.45
C GLY A 22 3.09 7.98 10.52
N LEU A 23 2.41 7.89 9.36
CA LEU A 23 0.98 7.62 9.28
C LEU A 23 0.62 6.29 9.94
N THR A 24 1.36 5.22 9.60
CA THR A 24 1.13 3.88 10.15
C THR A 24 1.30 3.87 11.67
N LYS A 25 2.36 4.51 12.16
CA LYS A 25 2.68 4.60 13.57
C LYS A 25 1.61 5.37 14.36
N GLU A 26 1.12 6.46 13.81
CA GLU A 26 0.06 7.23 14.44
C GLU A 26 -1.25 6.45 14.47
N MET A 27 -1.63 5.81 13.37
CA MET A 27 -2.83 4.98 13.31
C MET A 27 -2.75 3.75 14.23
N SER A 28 -1.58 3.16 14.42
CA SER A 28 -1.40 1.98 15.26
C SER A 28 -1.67 2.23 16.74
N LYS A 29 -1.75 3.48 17.16
CA LYS A 29 -2.16 3.84 18.54
C LYS A 29 -3.63 3.50 18.84
N ASN A 30 -4.48 3.51 17.80
CA ASN A 30 -5.93 3.35 17.96
C ASN A 30 -6.50 2.16 17.15
N PHE A 31 -5.76 1.63 16.19
CA PHE A 31 -6.22 0.59 15.29
C PHE A 31 -5.20 -0.53 15.14
N MET A 32 -5.69 -1.73 14.92
CA MET A 32 -4.82 -2.82 14.43
C MET A 32 -4.42 -2.51 12.99
N ILE A 33 -3.12 -2.55 12.72
CA ILE A 33 -2.54 -2.26 11.41
C ILE A 33 -1.76 -3.46 10.89
N LYS A 34 -1.94 -3.78 9.62
CA LYS A 34 -1.07 -4.66 8.83
C LYS A 34 -0.51 -3.90 7.65
N VAL A 35 0.81 -3.93 7.50
CA VAL A 35 1.53 -3.30 6.39
C VAL A 35 1.92 -4.35 5.37
N PHE A 36 1.65 -4.10 4.09
CA PHE A 36 2.21 -4.83 2.95
C PHE A 36 3.16 -3.89 2.21
N ALA A 37 4.45 -4.16 2.34
CA ALA A 37 5.51 -3.32 1.75
C ALA A 37 6.37 -4.11 0.77
N ASP A 38 7.10 -3.40 -0.09
CA ASP A 38 8.13 -4.02 -0.91
C ASP A 38 9.31 -4.48 -0.03
N TYR A 39 9.92 -5.60 -0.41
CA TYR A 39 11.10 -6.11 0.27
C TYR A 39 12.25 -5.12 0.17
N GLN A 40 12.98 -4.98 1.26
CA GLN A 40 14.23 -4.22 1.36
C GLN A 40 15.25 -5.01 2.17
N GLU A 41 16.51 -4.84 1.85
CA GLU A 41 17.60 -5.41 2.65
C GLU A 41 17.58 -4.82 4.07
N ASN A 42 18.04 -5.58 5.03
CA ASN A 42 18.13 -5.19 6.45
C ASN A 42 16.81 -4.78 7.12
N HIS A 43 15.65 -5.14 6.51
CA HIS A 43 14.34 -4.77 7.06
C HIS A 43 14.01 -5.41 8.43
N LYS A 44 14.57 -6.58 8.73
CA LYS A 44 14.19 -7.38 9.91
C LYS A 44 14.38 -6.64 11.23
N GLU A 45 15.49 -5.94 11.39
CA GLU A 45 15.76 -5.18 12.60
C GLU A 45 14.76 -4.04 12.80
N PHE A 46 14.39 -3.37 11.71
CA PHE A 46 13.36 -2.34 11.72
C PHE A 46 11.98 -2.94 12.03
N ASP A 47 11.59 -3.97 11.29
CA ASP A 47 10.26 -4.59 11.40
C ASP A 47 10.01 -5.14 12.82
N ASN A 48 11.04 -5.69 13.45
CA ASN A 48 10.95 -6.23 14.82
C ASN A 48 10.76 -5.17 15.92
N LYS A 49 11.05 -3.90 15.63
CA LYS A 49 10.87 -2.79 16.59
C LYS A 49 9.48 -2.19 16.54
N GLU A 50 8.70 -2.51 15.52
CA GLU A 50 7.37 -1.93 15.33
C GLU A 50 6.29 -2.74 16.07
N ASN A 51 5.24 -2.03 16.51
CA ASN A 51 4.09 -2.61 17.21
C ASN A 51 2.97 -3.06 16.26
N PHE A 52 3.22 -3.07 14.96
CA PHE A 52 2.29 -3.53 13.92
C PHE A 52 2.97 -4.54 13.00
N SER A 53 2.16 -5.39 12.38
CA SER A 53 2.67 -6.45 11.48
C SER A 53 3.08 -5.88 10.14
N ILE A 54 4.28 -6.26 9.66
CA ILE A 54 4.81 -5.87 8.34
C ILE A 54 5.09 -7.12 7.53
N GLU A 55 4.49 -7.22 6.36
CA GLU A 55 4.75 -8.27 5.38
C GLU A 55 5.49 -7.69 4.18
N ARG A 56 6.69 -8.21 3.93
CA ARG A 56 7.58 -7.77 2.86
C ARG A 56 7.46 -8.68 1.65
N VAL A 57 7.21 -8.08 0.49
CA VAL A 57 7.06 -8.82 -0.77
C VAL A 57 8.24 -8.51 -1.69
N GLY A 58 9.02 -9.55 -2.01
CA GLY A 58 10.19 -9.45 -2.87
C GLY A 58 9.94 -9.89 -4.31
N GLY A 59 11.02 -9.89 -5.10
CA GLY A 59 11.04 -10.32 -6.50
C GLY A 59 11.05 -9.18 -7.51
N ILE A 60 11.03 -9.52 -8.80
CA ILE A 60 11.08 -8.55 -9.91
C ILE A 60 9.86 -7.64 -9.83
N LYS A 61 10.03 -6.37 -10.12
CA LYS A 61 9.06 -5.29 -9.93
C LYS A 61 7.63 -5.61 -10.40
N PHE A 62 7.48 -6.18 -11.59
CA PHE A 62 6.16 -6.53 -12.13
C PHE A 62 5.51 -7.71 -11.38
N LEU A 63 6.26 -8.80 -11.18
CA LEU A 63 5.78 -9.98 -10.45
C LEU A 63 5.51 -9.68 -8.99
N ARG A 64 6.34 -8.84 -8.37
CA ARG A 64 6.16 -8.37 -6.99
C ARG A 64 4.81 -7.67 -6.79
N LYS A 65 4.41 -6.81 -7.74
CA LYS A 65 3.10 -6.15 -7.70
C LYS A 65 1.95 -7.17 -7.71
N ILE A 66 2.01 -8.15 -8.60
CA ILE A 66 0.99 -9.20 -8.71
C ILE A 66 0.95 -10.04 -7.43
N ARG A 67 2.11 -10.52 -6.97
CA ARG A 67 2.23 -11.32 -5.74
C ARG A 67 1.69 -10.57 -4.53
N LYS A 68 2.05 -9.29 -4.38
CA LYS A 68 1.55 -8.46 -3.27
C LYS A 68 0.03 -8.33 -3.31
N ALA A 69 -0.54 -8.08 -4.48
CA ALA A 69 -1.99 -8.01 -4.64
C ALA A 69 -2.69 -9.36 -4.35
N GLN A 70 -2.11 -10.49 -4.73
CA GLN A 70 -2.63 -11.82 -4.41
C GLN A 70 -2.66 -12.04 -2.90
N LEU A 71 -1.54 -11.81 -2.20
CA LEU A 71 -1.45 -11.93 -0.74
C LEU A 71 -2.50 -11.03 -0.04
N ILE A 72 -2.67 -9.80 -0.49
CA ILE A 72 -3.67 -8.90 0.07
C ILE A 72 -5.08 -9.41 -0.19
N ASN A 73 -5.38 -9.86 -1.41
CA ASN A 73 -6.71 -10.38 -1.76
C ASN A 73 -7.05 -11.65 -0.96
N GLU A 74 -6.08 -12.51 -0.69
CA GLU A 74 -6.23 -13.69 0.18
C GLU A 74 -6.46 -13.27 1.63
N PHE A 75 -5.64 -12.35 2.13
CA PHE A 75 -5.78 -11.80 3.48
C PHE A 75 -7.16 -11.18 3.73
N LEU A 76 -7.69 -10.45 2.74
CA LEU A 76 -9.02 -9.83 2.80
C LEU A 76 -10.18 -10.83 2.90
N LYS A 77 -10.01 -12.07 2.43
CA LYS A 77 -11.04 -13.11 2.54
C LYS A 77 -11.15 -13.67 3.95
N GLU A 78 -10.03 -13.71 4.67
CA GLU A 78 -9.90 -14.38 5.96
C GLU A 78 -9.98 -13.40 7.14
N ASN A 79 -9.86 -12.09 6.88
CA ASN A 79 -9.74 -11.08 7.92
C ASN A 79 -10.74 -9.94 7.77
N LYS A 80 -11.25 -9.46 8.91
CA LYS A 80 -12.14 -8.29 8.95
C LYS A 80 -11.32 -7.00 8.81
N VAL A 81 -11.28 -6.49 7.58
CA VAL A 81 -10.62 -5.23 7.24
C VAL A 81 -11.63 -4.11 7.08
N GLU A 82 -11.37 -2.95 7.66
CA GLU A 82 -12.22 -1.76 7.62
C GLU A 82 -11.88 -0.85 6.45
N GLY A 83 -10.59 -0.77 6.11
CA GLY A 83 -10.13 0.04 5.00
C GLY A 83 -8.69 -0.24 4.61
N ILE A 84 -8.32 0.24 3.42
CA ILE A 84 -7.00 0.09 2.83
C ILE A 84 -6.46 1.46 2.50
N ILE A 85 -5.25 1.78 2.94
CA ILE A 85 -4.57 3.03 2.66
C ILE A 85 -3.32 2.73 1.83
N ALA A 86 -3.14 3.43 0.74
CA ALA A 86 -2.01 3.23 -0.16
C ALA A 86 -1.23 4.50 -0.46
N ASP A 87 0.06 4.33 -0.66
CA ASP A 87 1.00 5.39 -1.05
C ASP A 87 0.82 5.87 -2.48
N HIS A 88 0.17 5.04 -3.32
CA HIS A 88 0.07 5.29 -4.75
C HIS A 88 -1.06 4.47 -5.36
N TRP A 89 -1.78 5.02 -6.35
CA TRP A 89 -2.88 4.33 -7.02
C TRP A 89 -2.51 2.96 -7.62
N LYS A 90 -1.26 2.79 -8.09
CA LYS A 90 -0.78 1.48 -8.60
C LYS A 90 -0.74 0.39 -7.54
N SER A 91 -0.63 0.76 -6.27
CA SER A 91 -0.67 -0.17 -5.16
C SER A 91 -2.07 -0.75 -4.94
N LEU A 92 -3.11 -0.03 -5.36
CA LEU A 92 -4.52 -0.45 -5.26
C LEU A 92 -5.05 -1.17 -6.51
N GLU A 93 -4.38 -1.05 -7.65
CA GLU A 93 -4.92 -1.40 -8.98
C GLU A 93 -5.39 -2.86 -9.10
N LEU A 94 -4.74 -3.79 -8.43
CA LEU A 94 -5.06 -5.22 -8.47
C LEU A 94 -5.76 -5.73 -7.22
N ILE A 95 -6.11 -4.85 -6.28
CA ILE A 95 -6.82 -5.22 -5.06
C ILE A 95 -8.32 -5.22 -5.33
N LYS A 96 -8.91 -6.41 -5.16
CA LYS A 96 -10.34 -6.67 -5.39
C LYS A 96 -11.06 -6.71 -4.05
N THR A 97 -11.77 -5.65 -3.72
CA THR A 97 -12.54 -5.57 -2.47
C THR A 97 -13.57 -4.44 -2.56
N ASP A 98 -14.64 -4.60 -1.80
CA ASP A 98 -15.68 -3.60 -1.53
C ASP A 98 -15.33 -2.65 -0.38
N LYS A 99 -14.23 -2.93 0.34
CA LYS A 99 -13.78 -2.11 1.46
C LYS A 99 -13.32 -0.73 1.00
N LYS A 100 -13.44 0.26 1.88
CA LYS A 100 -12.98 1.63 1.63
C LYS A 100 -11.49 1.64 1.29
N LYS A 101 -11.16 2.37 0.24
CA LYS A 101 -9.78 2.55 -0.22
C LYS A 101 -9.44 4.02 -0.16
N TYR A 102 -8.29 4.32 0.42
CA TYR A 102 -7.72 5.66 0.50
C TYR A 102 -6.39 5.68 -0.24
N CYS A 103 -6.17 6.69 -1.04
CA CYS A 103 -4.94 6.82 -1.83
C CYS A 103 -4.30 8.17 -1.57
N LEU A 104 -3.04 8.17 -1.17
CA LEU A 104 -2.25 9.39 -1.13
C LEU A 104 -1.90 9.81 -2.56
N ILE A 105 -2.15 11.08 -2.87
CA ILE A 105 -1.91 11.65 -4.19
C ILE A 105 -0.88 12.77 -4.05
N HIS A 106 0.21 12.66 -4.80
CA HIS A 106 1.33 13.58 -4.77
C HIS A 106 1.41 14.49 -6.02
N GLY A 107 0.42 14.38 -6.92
CA GLY A 107 0.22 15.24 -8.08
C GLY A 107 0.66 14.63 -9.42
N LYS A 108 1.95 14.47 -9.64
CA LYS A 108 2.47 14.05 -10.97
C LYS A 108 1.99 12.67 -11.45
N GLU A 109 1.75 11.75 -10.51
CA GLU A 109 1.38 10.36 -10.82
C GLU A 109 -0.05 10.19 -11.34
N ILE A 110 -0.89 11.20 -11.19
CA ILE A 110 -2.26 11.20 -11.71
C ILE A 110 -2.43 12.13 -12.93
N ASN A 111 -1.46 13.01 -13.17
CA ASN A 111 -1.52 13.99 -14.24
C ASN A 111 -1.02 13.39 -15.55
N HIS A 112 -1.86 12.60 -16.19
CA HIS A 112 -1.59 11.99 -17.50
C HIS A 112 -2.48 12.59 -18.58
N PRO A 113 -2.02 12.65 -19.85
CA PRO A 113 -2.81 13.13 -20.97
C PRO A 113 -4.19 12.42 -21.02
N LEU A 114 -5.24 13.20 -21.19
CA LEU A 114 -6.61 12.69 -21.27
C LEU A 114 -6.71 11.60 -22.36
N GLY A 115 -7.38 10.50 -22.02
CA GLY A 115 -7.57 9.37 -22.94
C GLY A 115 -6.37 8.43 -23.09
N SER A 116 -5.21 8.74 -22.51
CA SER A 116 -4.06 7.83 -22.51
C SER A 116 -4.37 6.54 -21.72
N SER A 117 -3.63 5.47 -21.97
CA SER A 117 -3.77 4.21 -21.24
C SER A 117 -3.56 4.38 -19.74
N LEU A 118 -2.61 5.24 -19.34
CA LEU A 118 -2.37 5.56 -17.93
C LEU A 118 -3.52 6.37 -17.33
N ASN A 119 -4.04 7.37 -18.03
CA ASN A 119 -5.19 8.13 -17.57
C ASN A 119 -6.42 7.23 -17.33
N LYS A 120 -6.74 6.34 -18.27
CA LYS A 120 -7.84 5.37 -18.11
C LYS A 120 -7.64 4.46 -16.90
N ARG A 121 -6.43 3.99 -16.65
CA ARG A 121 -6.11 3.13 -15.50
C ARG A 121 -6.25 3.89 -14.18
N VAL A 122 -5.70 5.10 -14.08
CA VAL A 122 -5.84 5.97 -12.90
C VAL A 122 -7.31 6.21 -12.60
N THR A 123 -8.09 6.65 -13.60
CA THR A 123 -9.52 6.93 -13.44
C THR A 123 -10.28 5.69 -12.95
N LYS A 124 -9.97 4.52 -13.51
CA LYS A 124 -10.60 3.25 -13.09
C LYS A 124 -10.32 2.94 -11.62
N VAL A 125 -9.09 3.13 -11.17
CA VAL A 125 -8.71 2.87 -9.76
C VAL A 125 -9.35 3.88 -8.83
N LEU A 126 -9.25 5.19 -9.15
CA LEU A 126 -9.72 6.27 -8.29
C LEU A 126 -11.24 6.39 -8.20
N LYS A 127 -12.00 5.81 -9.14
CA LYS A 127 -13.47 5.74 -9.03
C LYS A 127 -13.96 5.07 -7.75
N ASN A 128 -13.16 4.18 -7.17
CA ASN A 128 -13.49 3.39 -5.97
C ASN A 128 -12.60 3.76 -4.78
N VAL A 129 -12.07 4.97 -4.76
CA VAL A 129 -11.20 5.50 -3.72
C VAL A 129 -11.86 6.73 -3.10
N GLU A 130 -11.78 6.84 -1.78
CA GLU A 130 -12.21 8.02 -0.99
C GLU A 130 -11.02 8.95 -0.75
#